data_a0c0c9f16b1893549c64d8aa89adf8c6
#
_entry.id   a0c0c9f16b1893549c64d8aa89adf8c6
#
_cell.length_a   1.000
_cell.length_b   1.000
_cell.length_c   1.000
_cell.angle_alpha   90.00
_cell.angle_beta   90.00
_cell.angle_gamma   90.00
#
_symmetry.space_group_name_H-M   'P 1'
#
loop_
_entity.id
_entity.type
_entity.pdbx_description
1 polymer ?
#
loop_
_entity_poly.entity_id
_entity_poly.type
_entity_poly.pdbx_seq_one_letter_code
_entity_poly.pdbx_strand_id
1 'polypeptide(L)'
;MTYEEGPGDAYFAVDPAHRGLLPEMVDHALTHLRHDGKVRLMVSDWDRDLQRIVHSRGLRATDGRDGNSVLDLTEPLEYAAPDGYRVISLADDGDAHGFNRLLWRGFGHPGDAPETPEQLEWRRLSMTGGPGQVPELNIAVVAPDGEYAAYCGVWHDPRTDYALVEPVCTDPDHRLRGCGRAAVLEALRRCAARGATTAYVGSNQLFYYAMGFAPYETGTWWV
;
A
#
# COMPACT_ATOMS: atom_id res chain seq x y z
N MET A 1 2.85 10.69 15.80
CA MET A 1 2.14 11.31 14.66
C MET A 1 0.76 10.72 14.58
N THR A 2 -0.27 11.56 14.44
CA THR A 2 -1.64 11.16 14.07
C THR A 2 -1.83 11.56 12.61
N TYR A 3 -2.38 10.70 11.77
CA TYR A 3 -2.57 10.99 10.35
C TYR A 3 -3.90 10.41 9.84
N GLU A 4 -4.39 10.95 8.74
CA GLU A 4 -5.57 10.50 8.00
C GLU A 4 -5.13 9.80 6.71
N GLU A 5 -5.74 8.66 6.42
CA GLU A 5 -5.59 7.97 5.13
C GLU A 5 -6.81 8.22 4.23
N GLY A 6 -7.97 8.38 4.85
CA GLY A 6 -9.22 8.79 4.20
C GLY A 6 -9.98 9.75 5.10
N PRO A 7 -10.94 10.53 4.57
CA PRO A 7 -11.68 11.51 5.36
C PRO A 7 -12.34 10.90 6.59
N GLY A 8 -11.89 11.30 7.78
CA GLY A 8 -12.38 10.81 9.05
C GLY A 8 -11.78 9.46 9.51
N ASP A 9 -10.79 8.91 8.82
CA ASP A 9 -10.11 7.67 9.19
C ASP A 9 -8.72 7.98 9.74
N ALA A 10 -8.55 7.86 11.04
CA ALA A 10 -7.32 8.27 11.72
C ALA A 10 -6.49 7.09 12.22
N TYR A 11 -5.19 7.20 12.04
CA TYR A 11 -4.16 6.25 12.42
C TYR A 11 -3.13 6.89 13.34
N PHE A 12 -2.40 6.06 14.07
CA PHE A 12 -1.41 6.49 15.06
C PHE A 12 -0.06 5.84 14.81
N ALA A 13 0.99 6.67 14.69
CA ALA A 13 2.37 6.23 14.71
C ALA A 13 3.09 6.95 15.85
N VAL A 14 3.56 6.22 16.84
CA VAL A 14 4.22 6.76 18.03
C VAL A 14 5.50 5.98 18.33
N ASP A 15 6.57 6.70 18.57
CA ASP A 15 7.81 6.11 19.06
C ASP A 15 7.56 5.44 20.42
N PRO A 16 8.03 4.20 20.65
CA PRO A 16 7.86 3.50 21.92
C PRO A 16 8.29 4.32 23.15
N ALA A 17 9.32 5.17 23.01
CA ALA A 17 9.78 6.05 24.09
C ALA A 17 8.81 7.21 24.39
N HIS A 18 7.87 7.51 23.49
CA HIS A 18 6.95 8.65 23.57
C HIS A 18 5.48 8.24 23.69
N ARG A 19 5.19 7.01 24.10
CA ARG A 19 3.81 6.49 24.22
C ARG A 19 2.94 7.31 25.18
N GLY A 20 3.53 8.10 26.08
CA GLY A 20 2.80 9.06 26.92
C GLY A 20 2.01 10.11 26.14
N LEU A 21 2.30 10.33 24.85
CA LEU A 21 1.56 11.25 23.97
C LEU A 21 0.26 10.65 23.41
N LEU A 22 0.02 9.35 23.53
CA LEU A 22 -1.17 8.71 22.98
C LEU A 22 -2.50 9.36 23.37
N PRO A 23 -2.71 9.78 24.64
CA PRO A 23 -3.95 10.48 25.02
C PRO A 23 -4.16 11.77 24.21
N GLU A 24 -3.12 12.60 24.06
CA GLU A 24 -3.18 13.85 23.29
C GLU A 24 -3.40 13.58 21.79
N MET A 25 -2.78 12.53 21.26
CA MET A 25 -2.96 12.13 19.86
C MET A 25 -4.39 11.68 19.58
N VAL A 26 -5.00 10.94 20.50
CA VAL A 26 -6.43 10.56 20.41
C VAL A 26 -7.32 11.79 20.51
N ASP A 27 -7.09 12.68 21.46
CA ASP A 27 -7.88 13.90 21.63
C ASP A 27 -7.76 14.81 20.39
N HIS A 28 -6.57 14.88 19.78
CA HIS A 28 -6.37 15.58 18.51
C HIS A 28 -7.21 14.97 17.38
N ALA A 29 -7.19 13.65 17.20
CA ALA A 29 -7.99 12.98 16.17
C ALA A 29 -9.49 13.25 16.36
N LEU A 30 -9.98 13.13 17.60
CA LEU A 30 -11.39 13.37 17.95
C LEU A 30 -11.83 14.81 17.73
N THR A 31 -10.89 15.76 17.77
CA THR A 31 -11.19 17.20 17.66
C THR A 31 -11.02 17.70 16.22
N HIS A 32 -9.99 17.24 15.50
CA HIS A 32 -9.52 17.86 14.26
C HIS A 32 -9.67 16.98 13.00
N LEU A 33 -9.83 15.65 13.15
CA LEU A 33 -9.89 14.73 12.02
C LEU A 33 -11.31 14.21 11.75
N ARG A 34 -12.34 14.94 12.17
CA ARG A 34 -13.73 14.57 11.87
C ARG A 34 -14.12 14.98 10.47
N HIS A 35 -14.72 14.04 9.75
CA HIS A 35 -15.39 14.30 8.49
C HIS A 35 -16.90 14.06 8.65
N ASP A 36 -17.73 15.04 8.31
CA ASP A 36 -19.19 15.02 8.55
C ASP A 36 -19.57 14.64 9.99
N GLY A 37 -18.80 15.18 10.95
CA GLY A 37 -19.00 14.96 12.38
C GLY A 37 -18.57 13.58 12.89
N LYS A 38 -18.03 12.73 12.04
CA LYS A 38 -17.59 11.37 12.38
C LYS A 38 -16.08 11.23 12.28
N VAL A 39 -15.51 10.38 13.11
CA VAL A 39 -14.12 9.93 13.04
C VAL A 39 -14.07 8.45 13.42
N ARG A 40 -13.27 7.69 12.73
CA ARG A 40 -12.94 6.30 13.06
C ARG A 40 -11.45 6.23 13.39
N LEU A 41 -11.12 5.50 14.43
CA LEU A 41 -9.73 5.30 14.84
C LEU A 41 -9.32 3.86 14.57
N MET A 42 -8.26 3.66 13.79
CA MET A 42 -7.65 2.35 13.64
C MET A 42 -6.75 2.08 14.84
N VAL A 43 -7.03 1.02 15.56
CA VAL A 43 -6.30 0.64 16.78
C VAL A 43 -5.84 -0.80 16.64
N SER A 44 -4.53 -1.01 16.73
CA SER A 44 -3.93 -2.35 16.74
C SER A 44 -4.54 -3.22 17.85
N ASP A 45 -4.85 -4.46 17.51
CA ASP A 45 -5.41 -5.43 18.46
C ASP A 45 -4.39 -5.80 19.57
N TRP A 46 -3.12 -5.50 19.38
CA TRP A 46 -2.05 -5.71 20.36
C TRP A 46 -1.81 -4.48 21.24
N ASP A 47 -2.27 -3.29 20.85
CA ASP A 47 -2.06 -2.05 21.59
C ASP A 47 -3.12 -1.84 22.70
N ARG A 48 -2.93 -2.55 23.82
CA ARG A 48 -3.85 -2.51 24.96
C ARG A 48 -3.95 -1.12 25.59
N ASP A 49 -2.88 -0.32 25.52
CA ASP A 49 -2.89 1.05 26.07
C ASP A 49 -3.75 1.95 25.22
N LEU A 50 -3.57 1.95 23.91
CA LEU A 50 -4.38 2.73 23.00
C LEU A 50 -5.86 2.30 23.06
N GLN A 51 -6.15 0.99 23.14
CA GLN A 51 -7.52 0.48 23.33
C GLN A 51 -8.17 1.05 24.60
N ARG A 52 -7.44 1.10 25.73
CA ARG A 52 -7.95 1.68 26.98
C ARG A 52 -8.19 3.19 26.84
N ILE A 53 -7.31 3.91 26.16
CA ILE A 53 -7.45 5.36 25.95
C ILE A 53 -8.69 5.63 25.10
N VAL A 54 -8.84 5.02 23.93
CA VAL A 54 -10.00 5.26 23.05
C VAL A 54 -11.31 4.87 23.72
N HIS A 55 -11.33 3.75 24.47
CA HIS A 55 -12.49 3.35 25.25
C HIS A 55 -12.86 4.39 26.32
N SER A 56 -11.88 4.98 27.00
CA SER A 56 -12.11 6.03 28.02
C SER A 56 -12.66 7.33 27.42
N ARG A 57 -12.51 7.56 26.12
CA ARG A 57 -13.07 8.67 25.36
C ARG A 57 -14.48 8.37 24.81
N GLY A 58 -15.04 7.22 25.17
CA GLY A 58 -16.39 6.81 24.81
C GLY A 58 -16.51 6.02 23.52
N LEU A 59 -15.41 5.78 22.80
CA LEU A 59 -15.44 4.99 21.56
C LEU A 59 -15.69 3.50 21.85
N ARG A 60 -16.21 2.81 20.85
CA ARG A 60 -16.48 1.37 20.89
C ARG A 60 -15.85 0.70 19.69
N ALA A 61 -15.30 -0.49 19.93
CA ALA A 61 -14.82 -1.36 18.85
C ALA A 61 -15.98 -1.78 17.94
N THR A 62 -15.74 -1.75 16.65
CA THR A 62 -16.68 -2.25 15.63
C THR A 62 -16.30 -3.67 15.20
N ASP A 63 -17.09 -4.27 14.30
CA ASP A 63 -16.72 -5.53 13.63
C ASP A 63 -15.71 -5.31 12.47
N GLY A 64 -15.46 -4.04 12.10
CA GLY A 64 -14.50 -3.69 11.06
C GLY A 64 -13.08 -4.02 11.49
N ARG A 65 -12.39 -4.79 10.65
CA ARG A 65 -11.00 -5.20 10.84
C ARG A 65 -10.18 -4.81 9.63
N ASP A 66 -8.94 -4.42 9.92
CA ASP A 66 -7.91 -4.28 8.91
C ASP A 66 -6.71 -5.16 9.29
N GLY A 67 -5.95 -5.58 8.31
CA GLY A 67 -4.85 -6.50 8.59
C GLY A 67 -3.65 -6.23 7.71
N ASN A 68 -2.48 -6.38 8.33
CA ASN A 68 -1.19 -6.34 7.67
C ASN A 68 -0.68 -7.77 7.47
N SER A 69 0.04 -7.98 6.38
CA SER A 69 0.69 -9.25 6.09
C SER A 69 2.18 -9.05 5.87
N VAL A 70 2.95 -10.12 6.11
CA VAL A 70 4.41 -10.13 6.04
C VAL A 70 4.88 -11.28 5.16
N LEU A 71 5.96 -11.05 4.40
CA LEU A 71 6.67 -12.06 3.61
C LEU A 71 8.15 -12.03 3.95
N ASP A 72 8.73 -13.22 4.20
CA ASP A 72 10.17 -13.42 4.31
C ASP A 72 10.81 -13.36 2.93
N LEU A 73 11.84 -12.53 2.76
CA LEU A 73 12.57 -12.35 1.51
C LEU A 73 13.95 -13.02 1.51
N THR A 74 14.27 -13.78 2.54
CA THR A 74 15.57 -14.49 2.64
C THR A 74 15.66 -15.67 1.66
N GLU A 75 14.53 -16.22 1.25
CA GLU A 75 14.45 -17.25 0.22
C GLU A 75 14.20 -16.66 -1.16
N PRO A 76 14.71 -17.29 -2.22
CA PRO A 76 14.49 -16.82 -3.59
C PRO A 76 13.02 -16.73 -3.97
N LEU A 77 12.60 -15.60 -4.54
CA LEU A 77 11.26 -15.40 -5.06
C LEU A 77 11.21 -15.79 -6.53
N GLU A 78 10.45 -16.83 -6.84
CA GLU A 78 10.24 -17.29 -8.20
C GLU A 78 8.89 -16.85 -8.77
N TYR A 79 8.90 -16.32 -9.97
CA TYR A 79 7.70 -15.99 -10.72
C TYR A 79 7.95 -16.17 -12.22
N ALA A 80 6.87 -16.31 -12.97
CA ALA A 80 6.87 -16.24 -14.42
C ALA A 80 5.94 -15.11 -14.88
N ALA A 81 6.38 -14.34 -15.86
CA ALA A 81 5.47 -13.45 -16.56
C ALA A 81 4.41 -14.27 -17.30
N PRO A 82 3.16 -13.83 -17.36
CA PRO A 82 2.16 -14.49 -18.18
C PRO A 82 2.58 -14.48 -19.67
N ASP A 83 2.13 -15.48 -20.42
CA ASP A 83 2.48 -15.62 -21.84
C ASP A 83 2.12 -14.35 -22.64
N GLY A 84 3.09 -13.82 -23.37
CA GLY A 84 2.95 -12.60 -24.15
C GLY A 84 3.04 -11.29 -23.38
N TYR A 85 3.08 -11.31 -22.05
CA TYR A 85 3.26 -10.12 -21.20
C TYR A 85 4.73 -9.86 -20.92
N ARG A 86 5.07 -8.60 -20.70
CA ARG A 86 6.43 -8.18 -20.30
C ARG A 86 6.40 -7.54 -18.92
N VAL A 87 7.34 -7.90 -18.08
CA VAL A 87 7.58 -7.24 -16.79
C VAL A 87 8.65 -6.17 -16.99
N ILE A 88 8.34 -4.94 -16.66
CA ILE A 88 9.23 -3.78 -16.83
C ILE A 88 9.32 -2.99 -15.53
N SER A 89 10.35 -2.17 -15.42
CA SER A 89 10.46 -1.13 -14.42
C SER A 89 9.97 0.20 -15.02
N LEU A 90 9.33 1.04 -14.24
CA LEU A 90 9.00 2.41 -14.65
C LEU A 90 10.24 3.28 -14.87
N ALA A 91 11.44 2.84 -14.43
CA ALA A 91 12.70 3.46 -14.79
C ALA A 91 13.09 3.21 -16.27
N ASP A 92 12.65 2.07 -16.82
CA ASP A 92 12.98 1.67 -18.20
C ASP A 92 11.96 2.21 -19.21
N ASP A 93 10.70 2.29 -18.81
CA ASP A 93 9.60 2.73 -19.66
C ASP A 93 8.53 3.42 -18.77
N GLY A 94 8.47 4.72 -18.84
CA GLY A 94 7.62 5.58 -18.00
C GLY A 94 6.49 6.23 -18.80
N ASP A 95 5.50 5.44 -19.28
CA ASP A 95 4.28 6.00 -19.89
C ASP A 95 3.31 6.51 -18.81
N ALA A 96 3.30 7.83 -18.60
CA ALA A 96 2.40 8.48 -17.63
C ALA A 96 0.91 8.32 -17.97
N HIS A 97 0.55 8.24 -19.26
CA HIS A 97 -0.83 8.01 -19.68
C HIS A 97 -1.29 6.58 -19.36
N GLY A 98 -0.50 5.58 -19.77
CA GLY A 98 -0.75 4.18 -19.45
C GLY A 98 -0.81 3.93 -17.95
N PHE A 99 0.12 4.51 -17.19
CA PHE A 99 0.13 4.43 -15.72
C PHE A 99 -1.11 5.06 -15.10
N ASN A 100 -1.53 6.25 -15.57
CA ASN A 100 -2.74 6.90 -15.10
C ASN A 100 -4.00 6.06 -15.36
N ARG A 101 -4.16 5.53 -16.59
CA ARG A 101 -5.27 4.64 -16.94
C ARG A 101 -5.30 3.39 -16.09
N LEU A 102 -4.14 2.74 -15.92
CA LEU A 102 -4.02 1.53 -15.10
C LEU A 102 -4.47 1.76 -13.65
N LEU A 103 -3.95 2.83 -13.00
CA LEU A 103 -4.35 3.13 -11.61
C LEU A 103 -5.84 3.45 -11.52
N TRP A 104 -6.37 4.25 -12.46
CA TRP A 104 -7.79 4.60 -12.47
C TRP A 104 -8.69 3.36 -12.56
N ARG A 105 -8.45 2.52 -13.54
CA ARG A 105 -9.23 1.29 -13.75
C ARG A 105 -8.97 0.23 -12.69
N GLY A 106 -7.72 0.06 -12.31
CA GLY A 106 -7.28 -0.94 -11.33
C GLY A 106 -7.86 -0.72 -9.93
N PHE A 107 -8.05 0.53 -9.53
CA PHE A 107 -8.72 0.92 -8.29
C PHE A 107 -10.25 1.10 -8.44
N GLY A 108 -10.81 0.80 -9.60
CA GLY A 108 -12.26 0.75 -9.80
C GLY A 108 -12.94 2.11 -9.88
N HIS A 109 -12.22 3.16 -10.28
CA HIS A 109 -12.84 4.46 -10.52
C HIS A 109 -13.76 4.40 -11.75
N PRO A 110 -14.90 5.11 -11.76
CA PRO A 110 -15.85 5.09 -12.86
C PRO A 110 -15.36 5.92 -14.05
N GLY A 111 -15.75 5.51 -15.26
CA GLY A 111 -15.45 6.22 -16.50
C GLY A 111 -13.96 6.21 -16.88
N ASP A 112 -13.62 7.10 -17.81
CA ASP A 112 -12.25 7.23 -18.30
C ASP A 112 -11.37 8.00 -17.31
N ALA A 113 -10.08 7.67 -17.29
CA ALA A 113 -9.11 8.38 -16.47
C ALA A 113 -8.99 9.84 -16.94
N PRO A 114 -9.05 10.82 -16.01
CA PRO A 114 -8.81 12.20 -16.38
C PRO A 114 -7.36 12.38 -16.85
N GLU A 115 -7.16 12.97 -18.01
CA GLU A 115 -5.84 13.23 -18.61
C GLU A 115 -5.55 14.73 -18.71
N THR A 116 -5.86 15.50 -17.65
CA THR A 116 -5.45 16.90 -17.59
C THR A 116 -3.94 17.03 -17.46
N PRO A 117 -3.32 18.13 -17.90
CA PRO A 117 -1.88 18.36 -17.72
C PRO A 117 -1.42 18.21 -16.28
N GLU A 118 -2.22 18.70 -15.31
CA GLU A 118 -1.93 18.61 -13.89
C GLU A 118 -1.95 17.15 -13.39
N GLN A 119 -2.93 16.37 -13.84
CA GLN A 119 -3.06 14.96 -13.47
C GLN A 119 -1.88 14.15 -14.02
N LEU A 120 -1.51 14.35 -15.27
CA LEU A 120 -0.39 13.65 -15.90
C LEU A 120 0.95 14.05 -15.29
N GLU A 121 1.15 15.33 -14.96
CA GLU A 121 2.34 15.77 -14.26
C GLU A 121 2.42 15.16 -12.85
N TRP A 122 1.32 15.12 -12.11
CA TRP A 122 1.28 14.44 -10.82
C TRP A 122 1.62 12.94 -10.96
N ARG A 123 1.11 12.26 -11.99
CA ARG A 123 1.48 10.86 -12.27
C ARG A 123 2.97 10.71 -12.57
N ARG A 124 3.53 11.61 -13.38
CA ARG A 124 4.97 11.59 -13.68
C ARG A 124 5.80 11.77 -12.40
N LEU A 125 5.45 12.72 -11.56
CA LEU A 125 6.12 12.94 -10.28
C LEU A 125 5.99 11.73 -9.35
N SER A 126 4.83 11.08 -9.29
CA SER A 126 4.65 9.87 -8.49
C SER A 126 5.42 8.65 -9.01
N MET A 127 5.78 8.63 -10.29
CA MET A 127 6.62 7.58 -10.88
C MET A 127 8.11 7.80 -10.61
N THR A 128 8.57 9.04 -10.53
CA THR A 128 10.00 9.38 -10.63
C THR A 128 10.56 10.23 -9.51
N GLY A 129 9.74 10.91 -8.72
CA GLY A 129 10.24 12.08 -7.99
C GLY A 129 9.87 12.21 -6.51
N GLY A 130 9.14 11.30 -5.91
CA GLY A 130 8.83 11.36 -4.48
C GLY A 130 10.06 11.07 -3.61
N PRO A 131 10.21 11.71 -2.43
CA PRO A 131 11.24 11.33 -1.48
C PRO A 131 11.13 9.84 -1.12
N GLY A 132 12.20 9.09 -1.31
CA GLY A 132 12.23 7.64 -1.08
C GLY A 132 11.64 6.80 -2.22
N GLN A 133 11.14 7.40 -3.28
CA GLN A 133 10.75 6.70 -4.51
C GLN A 133 12.01 6.20 -5.24
N VAL A 134 11.98 4.93 -5.59
CA VAL A 134 13.04 4.27 -6.37
C VAL A 134 12.39 3.72 -7.63
N PRO A 135 12.49 4.40 -8.79
CA PRO A 135 11.78 4.01 -10.01
C PRO A 135 12.02 2.56 -10.43
N GLU A 136 13.22 2.03 -10.16
CA GLU A 136 13.59 0.64 -10.45
C GLU A 136 12.78 -0.39 -9.64
N LEU A 137 12.17 0.03 -8.53
CA LEU A 137 11.29 -0.80 -7.68
C LEU A 137 9.81 -0.66 -8.02
N ASN A 138 9.48 0.27 -8.93
CA ASN A 138 8.13 0.46 -9.46
C ASN A 138 7.97 -0.44 -10.69
N ILE A 139 7.25 -1.54 -10.52
CA ILE A 139 7.15 -2.59 -11.54
C ILE A 139 5.78 -2.56 -12.21
N ALA A 140 5.79 -2.51 -13.53
CA ALA A 140 4.61 -2.68 -14.35
C ALA A 140 4.66 -3.97 -15.14
N VAL A 141 3.50 -4.52 -15.44
CA VAL A 141 3.32 -5.64 -16.38
C VAL A 141 2.60 -5.08 -17.61
N VAL A 142 3.23 -5.22 -18.76
CA VAL A 142 2.73 -4.71 -20.04
C VAL A 142 2.12 -5.85 -20.83
N ALA A 143 0.91 -5.67 -21.32
CA ALA A 143 0.17 -6.60 -22.14
C ALA A 143 0.71 -6.65 -23.61
N PRO A 144 0.32 -7.65 -24.41
CA PRO A 144 0.78 -7.77 -25.80
C PRO A 144 0.42 -6.57 -26.70
N ASP A 145 -0.63 -5.85 -26.38
CA ASP A 145 -1.09 -4.65 -27.09
C ASP A 145 -0.35 -3.36 -26.67
N GLY A 146 0.52 -3.46 -25.66
CA GLY A 146 1.29 -2.35 -25.11
C GLY A 146 0.66 -1.64 -23.91
N GLU A 147 -0.57 -1.97 -23.54
CA GLU A 147 -1.23 -1.38 -22.37
C GLU A 147 -0.66 -1.93 -21.05
N TYR A 148 -0.68 -1.10 -20.00
CA TYR A 148 -0.27 -1.55 -18.67
C TYR A 148 -1.37 -2.40 -18.02
N ALA A 149 -1.05 -3.65 -17.70
CA ALA A 149 -1.97 -4.65 -17.15
C ALA A 149 -1.96 -4.74 -15.64
N ALA A 150 -0.81 -4.51 -15.00
CA ALA A 150 -0.67 -4.52 -13.54
C ALA A 150 0.49 -3.63 -13.11
N TYR A 151 0.43 -3.19 -11.87
CA TYR A 151 1.47 -2.38 -11.23
C TYR A 151 1.68 -2.78 -9.79
N CYS A 152 2.93 -2.70 -9.35
CA CYS A 152 3.35 -2.78 -7.96
C CYS A 152 4.39 -1.69 -7.69
N GLY A 153 4.08 -0.77 -6.78
CA GLY A 153 5.03 0.12 -6.15
C GLY A 153 5.58 -0.50 -4.88
N VAL A 154 6.84 -0.23 -4.58
CA VAL A 154 7.46 -0.64 -3.31
C VAL A 154 8.34 0.47 -2.77
N TRP A 155 8.21 0.69 -1.48
CA TRP A 155 9.08 1.59 -0.71
C TRP A 155 10.16 0.77 -0.02
N HIS A 156 11.42 1.11 -0.24
CA HIS A 156 12.55 0.50 0.43
C HIS A 156 13.67 1.51 0.62
N ASP A 157 14.06 1.73 1.87
CA ASP A 157 15.26 2.51 2.24
C ASP A 157 16.41 1.52 2.50
N PRO A 158 17.54 1.60 1.80
CA PRO A 158 18.69 0.69 2.00
C PRO A 158 19.28 0.71 3.42
N ARG A 159 18.87 1.67 4.25
CA ARG A 159 19.24 1.73 5.67
C ARG A 159 18.36 0.82 6.56
N THR A 160 17.34 0.23 5.97
CA THR A 160 16.41 -0.71 6.64
C THR A 160 16.48 -2.07 5.96
N ASP A 161 16.03 -3.09 6.65
CA ASP A 161 15.97 -4.47 6.18
C ASP A 161 14.57 -4.88 5.69
N TYR A 162 13.65 -3.91 5.54
CA TYR A 162 12.29 -4.19 5.09
C TYR A 162 11.88 -3.36 3.88
N ALA A 163 10.87 -3.86 3.18
CA ALA A 163 10.17 -3.20 2.10
C ALA A 163 8.67 -3.07 2.42
N LEU A 164 8.04 -1.99 1.96
CA LEU A 164 6.60 -1.79 2.05
C LEU A 164 5.99 -1.84 0.66
N VAL A 165 5.06 -2.77 0.45
CA VAL A 165 4.36 -2.98 -0.83
C VAL A 165 3.16 -2.05 -0.90
N GLU A 166 3.24 -0.99 -1.72
CA GLU A 166 2.18 -0.02 -1.93
C GLU A 166 2.50 0.94 -3.08
N PRO A 167 1.54 1.25 -3.95
CA PRO A 167 0.25 0.57 -4.16
C PRO A 167 0.38 -0.64 -5.10
N VAL A 168 -0.65 -1.50 -5.13
CA VAL A 168 -0.77 -2.61 -6.08
C VAL A 168 -2.11 -2.56 -6.78
N CYS A 169 -2.11 -2.66 -8.09
CA CYS A 169 -3.35 -2.79 -8.84
C CYS A 169 -3.19 -3.68 -10.07
N THR A 170 -4.33 -4.19 -10.56
CA THR A 170 -4.42 -4.93 -11.83
C THR A 170 -5.65 -4.44 -12.57
N ASP A 171 -5.46 -4.08 -13.85
CA ASP A 171 -6.55 -3.72 -14.74
C ASP A 171 -7.59 -4.82 -14.76
N PRO A 172 -8.91 -4.51 -14.66
CA PRO A 172 -9.98 -5.51 -14.64
C PRO A 172 -9.91 -6.54 -15.78
N ASP A 173 -9.53 -6.12 -16.98
CA ASP A 173 -9.47 -6.99 -18.17
C ASP A 173 -8.27 -7.96 -18.15
N HIS A 174 -7.31 -7.72 -17.26
CA HIS A 174 -6.09 -8.52 -17.09
C HIS A 174 -6.02 -9.28 -15.76
N ARG A 175 -7.11 -9.27 -14.98
CA ARG A 175 -7.18 -10.03 -13.71
C ARG A 175 -7.15 -11.54 -13.95
N LEU A 176 -6.76 -12.28 -12.92
CA LEU A 176 -6.70 -13.74 -12.90
C LEU A 176 -5.74 -14.36 -13.95
N ARG A 177 -4.84 -13.55 -14.53
CA ARG A 177 -3.81 -13.99 -15.50
C ARG A 177 -2.40 -14.06 -14.88
N GLY A 178 -2.25 -13.74 -13.59
CA GLY A 178 -0.95 -13.72 -12.90
C GLY A 178 -0.18 -12.39 -13.01
N CYS A 179 -0.70 -11.36 -13.70
CA CYS A 179 -0.02 -10.08 -13.90
C CYS A 179 0.32 -9.40 -12.56
N GLY A 180 -0.64 -9.28 -11.65
CA GLY A 180 -0.40 -8.69 -10.32
C GLY A 180 0.63 -9.47 -9.50
N ARG A 181 0.59 -10.82 -9.55
CA ARG A 181 1.60 -11.67 -8.91
C ARG A 181 3.00 -11.39 -9.47
N ALA A 182 3.14 -11.33 -10.80
CA ALA A 182 4.43 -11.06 -11.44
C ALA A 182 4.98 -9.68 -11.06
N ALA A 183 4.14 -8.64 -11.02
CA ALA A 183 4.54 -7.30 -10.60
C ALA A 183 5.06 -7.29 -9.15
N VAL A 184 4.30 -7.87 -8.20
CA VAL A 184 4.68 -7.89 -6.77
C VAL A 184 5.97 -8.68 -6.56
N LEU A 185 6.07 -9.89 -7.11
CA LEU A 185 7.24 -10.74 -6.87
C LEU A 185 8.51 -10.20 -7.52
N GLU A 186 8.44 -9.56 -8.70
CA GLU A 186 9.60 -8.89 -9.28
C GLU A 186 10.03 -7.68 -8.45
N ALA A 187 9.09 -6.84 -7.99
CA ALA A 187 9.41 -5.71 -7.13
C ALA A 187 10.13 -6.17 -5.85
N LEU A 188 9.62 -7.20 -5.19
CA LEU A 188 10.21 -7.75 -3.97
C LEU A 188 11.56 -8.44 -4.22
N ARG A 189 11.73 -9.15 -5.34
CA ARG A 189 13.02 -9.72 -5.75
C ARG A 189 14.09 -8.62 -5.90
N ARG A 190 13.72 -7.45 -6.43
CA ARG A 190 14.62 -6.29 -6.52
C ARG A 190 14.92 -5.69 -5.15
N CYS A 191 13.95 -5.66 -4.23
CA CYS A 191 14.18 -5.22 -2.85
C CYS A 191 15.12 -6.16 -2.11
N ALA A 192 14.93 -7.48 -2.23
CA ALA A 192 15.82 -8.48 -1.66
C ALA A 192 17.26 -8.32 -2.17
N ALA A 193 17.44 -8.09 -3.47
CA ALA A 193 18.75 -7.80 -4.06
C ALA A 193 19.41 -6.50 -3.54
N ARG A 194 18.63 -5.62 -2.88
CA ARG A 194 19.08 -4.37 -2.25
C ARG A 194 19.21 -4.50 -0.72
N GLY A 195 19.00 -5.70 -0.16
CA GLY A 195 19.22 -5.99 1.26
C GLY A 195 17.94 -6.07 2.11
N ALA A 196 16.75 -5.94 1.52
CA ALA A 196 15.53 -6.21 2.26
C ALA A 196 15.42 -7.71 2.57
N THR A 197 15.13 -8.06 3.82
CA THR A 197 14.89 -9.43 4.28
C THR A 197 13.42 -9.69 4.57
N THR A 198 12.61 -8.64 4.58
CA THR A 198 11.19 -8.72 4.95
C THR A 198 10.38 -7.76 4.08
N ALA A 199 9.18 -8.17 3.66
CA ALA A 199 8.22 -7.29 3.03
C ALA A 199 6.92 -7.23 3.83
N TYR A 200 6.36 -6.03 3.93
CA TYR A 200 5.04 -5.78 4.53
C TYR A 200 4.07 -5.27 3.49
N VAL A 201 2.79 -5.59 3.69
CA VAL A 201 1.68 -5.04 2.92
C VAL A 201 0.51 -4.76 3.85
N GLY A 202 -0.12 -3.59 3.71
CA GLY A 202 -1.34 -3.21 4.44
C GLY A 202 -2.57 -3.93 3.89
N SER A 203 -2.55 -5.27 3.88
CA SER A 203 -3.64 -6.07 3.34
C SER A 203 -3.63 -7.50 3.87
N ASN A 204 -4.84 -8.06 4.03
CA ASN A 204 -5.09 -9.45 4.40
C ASN A 204 -5.81 -10.24 3.28
N GLN A 205 -5.69 -9.79 2.03
CA GLN A 205 -6.34 -10.44 0.90
C GLN A 205 -5.69 -11.77 0.56
N LEU A 206 -6.50 -12.74 0.13
CA LEU A 206 -6.04 -14.06 -0.34
C LEU A 206 -5.02 -13.97 -1.49
N PHE A 207 -5.05 -12.87 -2.24
CA PHE A 207 -4.08 -12.57 -3.28
C PHE A 207 -2.65 -12.59 -2.75
N TYR A 208 -2.39 -11.96 -1.60
CA TYR A 208 -1.06 -11.93 -0.98
C TYR A 208 -0.70 -13.28 -0.35
N TYR A 209 -1.65 -13.95 0.29
CA TYR A 209 -1.42 -15.28 0.87
C TYR A 209 -1.03 -16.31 -0.19
N ALA A 210 -1.60 -16.22 -1.40
CA ALA A 210 -1.21 -17.08 -2.53
C ALA A 210 0.23 -16.85 -3.02
N MET A 211 0.90 -15.79 -2.57
CA MET A 211 2.31 -15.51 -2.85
C MET A 211 3.25 -15.86 -1.69
N GLY A 212 2.70 -16.34 -0.57
CA GLY A 212 3.47 -16.72 0.60
C GLY A 212 3.45 -15.69 1.74
N PHE A 213 2.75 -14.56 1.60
CA PHE A 213 2.54 -13.67 2.74
C PHE A 213 1.75 -14.40 3.82
N ALA A 214 2.08 -14.10 5.07
CA ALA A 214 1.37 -14.58 6.26
C ALA A 214 0.75 -13.40 7.02
N PRO A 215 -0.36 -13.62 7.75
CA PRO A 215 -0.89 -12.59 8.64
C PRO A 215 0.18 -12.12 9.63
N TYR A 216 0.28 -10.80 9.82
CA TYR A 216 1.24 -10.19 10.74
C TYR A 216 0.55 -9.49 11.90
N GLU A 217 -0.31 -8.53 11.59
CA GLU A 217 -1.01 -7.71 12.58
C GLU A 217 -2.44 -7.46 12.12
N THR A 218 -3.35 -7.33 13.09
CA THR A 218 -4.72 -6.87 12.86
C THR A 218 -5.01 -5.65 13.70
N GLY A 219 -5.86 -4.80 13.17
CA GLY A 219 -6.42 -3.65 13.86
C GLY A 219 -7.93 -3.63 13.77
N THR A 220 -8.53 -3.01 14.76
CA THR A 220 -9.97 -2.81 14.88
C THR A 220 -10.31 -1.35 14.69
N TRP A 221 -11.37 -1.07 13.94
CA TRP A 221 -11.96 0.26 13.86
C TRP A 221 -12.78 0.58 15.09
N TRP A 222 -12.54 1.74 15.69
CA TRP A 222 -13.26 2.27 16.85
C TRP A 222 -14.03 3.55 16.44
N VAL A 223 -15.30 3.64 16.86
CA VAL A 223 -16.18 4.77 16.60
C VAL A 223 -16.81 5.30 17.86
#